data_0f20dcf3e3960e7fb38d804913bb2f21
#
_entry.id   0f20dcf3e3960e7fb38d804913bb2f21
#
_cell.length_a   1.000
_cell.length_b   1.000
_cell.length_c   1.000
_cell.angle_alpha   90.00
_cell.angle_beta   90.00
_cell.angle_gamma   90.00
#
_symmetry.space_group_name_H-M   'P 1'
#
loop_
_entity.id
_entity.type
_entity.pdbx_description
1 polymer ?
#
loop_
_entity_poly.entity_id
_entity_poly.type
_entity_poly.pdbx_seq_one_letter_code
_entity_poly.pdbx_strand_id
1 'polypeptide(L)'
;MKKMYFIIIYVLLLSIGAIKSANQSITKLEAYNIVISGIDSTTLDSTEIFISKQILPANTVIEIGDKSIESPDYGSWMFFINKYPLSNWGHPCNYMFIGSNNGEVDIIESNFYPTKPSLADMDKIKSSVVTFDESVFVKPMARPQLLQTKATYDSNKYAVIISGGGNPTVNYPRYWNDCSSIYQTLLYTYNYDPAHITVIMSDGTSSNIDRSTGDSSPLDLDGNGTNDIQFAATSNNIKTTFSNLASRLTSNDYLFIFTIDHGNYDSSGNSSLTLWNDEDLYASTFAPWVNAINAKAINIVMGQCFSGGFISYFKNNPKVSI
;
A
#
# COMPACT_ATOMS: atom_id res chain seq x y z
N MET A 1 -35.37 9.80 0.97
CA MET A 1 -35.09 10.50 -0.29
C MET A 1 -33.82 9.93 -0.96
N LYS A 2 -33.76 8.59 -1.23
CA LYS A 2 -32.60 7.92 -1.89
C LYS A 2 -32.99 7.08 -3.11
N LYS A 3 -34.21 7.28 -3.64
CA LYS A 3 -34.73 6.47 -4.77
C LYS A 3 -34.77 7.20 -6.13
N MET A 4 -34.27 8.44 -6.22
CA MET A 4 -34.49 9.27 -7.43
C MET A 4 -33.31 9.30 -8.42
N TYR A 5 -32.17 8.70 -8.11
CA TYR A 5 -31.00 8.69 -9.02
C TYR A 5 -30.94 7.45 -9.93
N PHE A 6 -31.73 6.42 -9.62
CA PHE A 6 -31.72 5.17 -10.42
C PHE A 6 -32.47 5.24 -11.74
N ILE A 7 -33.40 6.17 -11.90
CA ILE A 7 -34.26 6.25 -13.10
C ILE A 7 -33.56 6.89 -14.30
N ILE A 8 -32.59 7.75 -14.09
CA ILE A 8 -31.91 8.48 -15.19
C ILE A 8 -30.90 7.61 -15.93
N ILE A 9 -30.26 6.68 -15.24
CA ILE A 9 -29.28 5.74 -15.86
C ILE A 9 -30.00 4.70 -16.74
N TYR A 10 -31.20 4.29 -16.38
CA TYR A 10 -31.99 3.30 -17.14
C TYR A 10 -32.50 3.84 -18.49
N VAL A 11 -32.73 5.14 -18.60
CA VAL A 11 -33.25 5.77 -19.83
C VAL A 11 -32.14 6.01 -20.87
N LEU A 12 -30.88 6.23 -20.45
CA LEU A 12 -29.76 6.39 -21.40
C LEU A 12 -29.24 5.07 -21.97
N LEU A 13 -29.42 3.96 -21.25
CA LEU A 13 -29.01 2.63 -21.70
C LEU A 13 -29.96 2.04 -22.77
N LEU A 14 -31.21 2.53 -22.85
CA LEU A 14 -32.19 2.10 -23.86
C LEU A 14 -31.92 2.61 -25.29
N SER A 15 -31.03 3.60 -25.46
CA SER A 15 -30.72 4.17 -26.78
C SER A 15 -29.58 3.48 -27.54
N ILE A 16 -28.81 2.59 -26.89
CA ILE A 16 -27.72 1.83 -27.52
C ILE A 16 -28.15 0.38 -27.82
N GLY A 17 -29.31 -0.06 -27.36
CA GLY A 17 -29.88 -1.37 -27.59
C GLY A 17 -30.54 -1.54 -28.96
N ALA A 18 -29.85 -1.23 -30.06
CA ALA A 18 -30.29 -1.63 -31.39
C ALA A 18 -30.13 -3.15 -31.54
N ILE A 19 -31.27 -3.85 -31.31
CA ILE A 19 -31.61 -5.17 -31.87
C ILE A 19 -30.41 -6.10 -32.06
N LYS A 20 -29.89 -6.71 -31.00
CA LYS A 20 -29.14 -7.93 -31.09
C LYS A 20 -30.10 -9.12 -31.26
N SER A 21 -29.80 -10.01 -32.18
CA SER A 21 -30.49 -11.29 -32.32
C SER A 21 -30.43 -12.06 -31.00
N ALA A 22 -31.47 -12.73 -30.59
CA ALA A 22 -31.72 -13.32 -29.29
C ALA A 22 -30.71 -14.40 -28.80
N ASN A 23 -29.53 -14.53 -29.44
CA ASN A 23 -28.54 -15.57 -29.14
C ASN A 23 -27.07 -15.12 -29.18
N GLN A 24 -26.78 -13.81 -29.09
CA GLN A 24 -25.39 -13.38 -29.11
C GLN A 24 -24.95 -12.92 -27.73
N SER A 25 -23.99 -13.64 -27.12
CA SER A 25 -23.41 -13.27 -25.83
C SER A 25 -22.67 -11.94 -25.91
N ILE A 26 -22.71 -11.16 -24.82
CA ILE A 26 -21.97 -9.92 -24.67
C ILE A 26 -20.48 -10.23 -24.62
N THR A 27 -19.75 -9.66 -25.54
CA THR A 27 -18.28 -9.79 -25.59
C THR A 27 -17.63 -9.01 -24.44
N LYS A 28 -16.39 -9.35 -24.14
CA LYS A 28 -15.57 -8.67 -23.15
C LYS A 28 -15.48 -7.15 -23.39
N LEU A 29 -15.34 -6.73 -24.66
CA LEU A 29 -15.28 -5.33 -25.07
C LEU A 29 -16.61 -4.61 -24.88
N GLU A 30 -17.73 -5.25 -25.17
CA GLU A 30 -19.06 -4.68 -24.96
C GLU A 30 -19.34 -4.48 -23.47
N ALA A 31 -19.00 -5.49 -22.64
CA ALA A 31 -19.10 -5.38 -21.19
C ALA A 31 -18.23 -4.22 -20.65
N TYR A 32 -17.01 -4.07 -21.16
CA TYR A 32 -16.14 -2.94 -20.81
C TYR A 32 -16.78 -1.59 -21.16
N ASN A 33 -17.36 -1.44 -22.35
CA ASN A 33 -18.01 -0.20 -22.75
C ASN A 33 -19.21 0.17 -21.86
N ILE A 34 -19.96 -0.84 -21.38
CA ILE A 34 -21.04 -0.64 -20.42
C ILE A 34 -20.49 -0.08 -19.12
N VAL A 35 -19.41 -0.67 -18.57
CA VAL A 35 -18.78 -0.22 -17.32
C VAL A 35 -18.24 1.19 -17.45
N ILE A 36 -17.50 1.52 -18.51
CA ILE A 36 -16.91 2.86 -18.71
C ILE A 36 -17.98 3.93 -18.84
N SER A 37 -19.10 3.64 -19.53
CA SER A 37 -20.19 4.59 -19.66
C SER A 37 -20.91 4.90 -18.34
N GLY A 38 -20.78 4.04 -17.34
CA GLY A 38 -21.38 4.22 -16.00
C GLY A 38 -20.45 4.88 -14.98
N ILE A 39 -19.17 5.11 -15.30
CA ILE A 39 -18.21 5.76 -14.41
C ILE A 39 -18.15 7.26 -14.73
N ASP A 40 -18.20 8.09 -13.69
CA ASP A 40 -18.04 9.54 -13.82
C ASP A 40 -16.67 9.86 -14.47
N SER A 41 -16.69 10.64 -15.54
CA SER A 41 -15.49 11.03 -16.28
C SER A 41 -14.44 11.74 -15.42
N THR A 42 -14.86 12.45 -14.38
CA THR A 42 -13.94 13.17 -13.47
C THR A 42 -13.16 12.23 -12.56
N THR A 43 -13.67 11.02 -12.30
CA THR A 43 -13.01 10.01 -11.47
C THR A 43 -12.33 8.91 -12.31
N LEU A 44 -12.67 8.85 -13.60
CA LEU A 44 -12.18 7.78 -14.47
C LEU A 44 -10.64 7.76 -14.56
N ASP A 45 -10.01 8.93 -14.63
CA ASP A 45 -8.55 9.03 -14.79
C ASP A 45 -7.77 8.50 -13.59
N SER A 46 -8.34 8.57 -12.39
CA SER A 46 -7.73 8.05 -11.15
C SER A 46 -8.13 6.60 -10.82
N THR A 47 -8.96 5.95 -11.66
CA THR A 47 -9.54 4.65 -11.35
C THR A 47 -8.79 3.51 -12.05
N GLU A 48 -8.47 2.43 -11.34
CA GLU A 48 -8.01 1.17 -11.93
C GLU A 48 -9.18 0.24 -12.16
N ILE A 49 -9.19 -0.44 -13.32
CA ILE A 49 -10.25 -1.37 -13.70
C ILE A 49 -9.64 -2.69 -14.14
N PHE A 50 -10.08 -3.75 -13.49
CA PHE A 50 -9.73 -5.13 -13.81
C PHE A 50 -10.97 -5.87 -14.30
N ILE A 51 -10.80 -6.85 -15.17
CA ILE A 51 -11.87 -7.73 -15.67
C ILE A 51 -11.47 -9.19 -15.55
N SER A 52 -12.42 -10.06 -15.22
CA SER A 52 -12.22 -11.51 -15.24
C SER A 52 -11.75 -11.98 -16.62
N LYS A 53 -10.84 -12.97 -16.66
CA LYS A 53 -10.36 -13.54 -17.92
C LYS A 53 -11.44 -14.27 -18.69
N GLN A 54 -12.43 -14.80 -17.96
CA GLN A 54 -13.55 -15.57 -18.47
C GLN A 54 -14.87 -15.10 -17.85
N ILE A 55 -15.98 -15.44 -18.47
CA ILE A 55 -17.32 -15.28 -17.89
C ILE A 55 -17.38 -16.16 -16.65
N LEU A 56 -17.70 -15.56 -15.50
CA LEU A 56 -17.96 -16.29 -14.27
C LEU A 56 -19.29 -17.05 -14.37
N PRO A 57 -19.35 -18.30 -13.93
CA PRO A 57 -20.61 -18.99 -13.74
C PRO A 57 -21.52 -18.25 -12.74
N ALA A 58 -22.82 -18.53 -12.82
CA ALA A 58 -23.80 -18.08 -11.81
C ALA A 58 -23.36 -18.49 -10.39
N ASN A 59 -23.64 -17.64 -9.41
CA ASN A 59 -23.40 -17.91 -8.00
C ASN A 59 -21.94 -18.28 -7.67
N THR A 60 -20.97 -17.71 -8.42
CA THR A 60 -19.54 -17.90 -8.14
C THR A 60 -19.17 -17.13 -6.87
N VAL A 61 -18.56 -17.83 -5.92
CA VAL A 61 -18.03 -17.22 -4.70
C VAL A 61 -16.72 -16.50 -4.99
N ILE A 62 -16.63 -15.23 -4.63
CA ILE A 62 -15.44 -14.39 -4.72
C ILE A 62 -14.98 -14.09 -3.30
N GLU A 63 -13.78 -14.54 -2.93
CA GLU A 63 -13.19 -14.27 -1.63
C GLU A 63 -12.64 -12.84 -1.60
N ILE A 64 -12.95 -12.09 -0.52
CA ILE A 64 -12.53 -10.69 -0.31
C ILE A 64 -12.03 -10.51 1.13
N GLY A 65 -10.72 -10.62 1.35
CA GLY A 65 -10.16 -10.62 2.70
C GLY A 65 -10.67 -11.81 3.52
N ASP A 66 -11.30 -11.53 4.65
CA ASP A 66 -11.91 -12.53 5.56
C ASP A 66 -13.39 -12.84 5.25
N LYS A 67 -13.90 -12.31 4.15
CA LYS A 67 -15.31 -12.41 3.73
C LYS A 67 -15.39 -12.98 2.31
N SER A 68 -16.63 -13.18 1.87
CA SER A 68 -16.92 -13.49 0.48
C SER A 68 -18.14 -12.73 -0.01
N ILE A 69 -18.19 -12.49 -1.32
CA ILE A 69 -19.37 -12.06 -2.06
C ILE A 69 -19.71 -13.14 -3.07
N GLU A 70 -20.91 -13.12 -3.59
CA GLU A 70 -21.39 -14.07 -4.58
C GLU A 70 -21.77 -13.32 -5.86
N SER A 71 -21.36 -13.86 -7.02
CA SER A 71 -21.80 -13.32 -8.30
C SER A 71 -23.30 -13.56 -8.50
N PRO A 72 -23.97 -12.82 -9.41
CA PRO A 72 -25.38 -13.03 -9.74
C PRO A 72 -25.71 -14.49 -10.13
N ASP A 73 -26.99 -14.81 -10.14
CA ASP A 73 -27.53 -16.12 -10.52
C ASP A 73 -27.50 -16.38 -12.05
N TYR A 74 -26.70 -15.59 -12.77
CA TYR A 74 -26.46 -15.73 -14.20
C TYR A 74 -24.96 -15.59 -14.53
N GLY A 75 -24.55 -16.11 -15.69
CA GLY A 75 -23.16 -15.97 -16.16
C GLY A 75 -22.81 -14.51 -16.46
N SER A 76 -21.72 -14.01 -15.90
CA SER A 76 -21.37 -12.59 -15.98
C SER A 76 -19.87 -12.33 -16.15
N TRP A 77 -19.52 -11.22 -16.80
CA TRP A 77 -18.20 -10.62 -16.71
C TRP A 77 -18.09 -9.88 -15.38
N MET A 78 -17.08 -10.22 -14.57
CA MET A 78 -16.81 -9.52 -13.33
C MET A 78 -15.76 -8.42 -13.56
N PHE A 79 -16.06 -7.22 -13.09
CA PHE A 79 -15.14 -6.10 -13.02
C PHE A 79 -14.85 -5.76 -11.56
N PHE A 80 -13.58 -5.52 -11.27
CA PHE A 80 -13.17 -4.90 -10.03
C PHE A 80 -12.72 -3.47 -10.32
N ILE A 81 -13.34 -2.50 -9.67
CA ILE A 81 -13.14 -1.06 -9.88
C ILE A 81 -12.55 -0.46 -8.62
N ASN A 82 -11.28 -0.12 -8.70
CA ASN A 82 -10.53 0.52 -7.64
C ASN A 82 -10.48 2.03 -7.87
N LYS A 83 -11.22 2.80 -7.08
CA LYS A 83 -11.28 4.26 -7.17
C LYS A 83 -10.11 4.97 -6.48
N TYR A 84 -9.38 4.26 -5.63
CA TYR A 84 -8.30 4.81 -4.81
C TYR A 84 -7.06 3.91 -4.87
N PRO A 85 -6.45 3.71 -6.04
CA PRO A 85 -5.37 2.73 -6.25
C PRO A 85 -4.10 3.00 -5.45
N LEU A 86 -3.94 4.22 -4.93
CA LEU A 86 -2.81 4.59 -4.08
C LEU A 86 -3.07 4.40 -2.57
N SER A 87 -4.27 3.96 -2.19
CA SER A 87 -4.59 3.72 -0.79
C SER A 87 -3.96 2.44 -0.27
N ASN A 88 -3.34 2.50 0.90
CA ASN A 88 -2.66 1.38 1.55
C ASN A 88 -3.55 0.60 2.52
N TRP A 89 -4.81 0.97 2.64
CA TRP A 89 -5.80 0.40 3.56
C TRP A 89 -7.10 0.06 2.82
N GLY A 90 -7.99 -0.67 3.49
CA GLY A 90 -9.33 -0.92 2.97
C GLY A 90 -10.04 0.38 2.61
N HIS A 91 -10.51 0.50 1.39
CA HIS A 91 -11.14 1.70 0.85
C HIS A 91 -12.26 1.32 -0.10
N PRO A 92 -13.23 2.24 -0.35
CA PRO A 92 -14.36 1.96 -1.23
C PRO A 92 -13.92 1.52 -2.63
N CYS A 93 -14.38 0.33 -3.01
CA CYS A 93 -14.21 -0.24 -4.34
C CYS A 93 -15.53 -0.92 -4.76
N ASN A 94 -15.68 -1.19 -6.05
CA ASN A 94 -16.88 -1.78 -6.60
C ASN A 94 -16.55 -3.07 -7.34
N TYR A 95 -17.40 -4.07 -7.13
CA TYR A 95 -17.52 -5.24 -7.99
C TYR A 95 -18.73 -5.03 -8.89
N MET A 96 -18.52 -5.00 -10.19
CA MET A 96 -19.59 -4.89 -11.17
C MET A 96 -19.68 -6.18 -11.98
N PHE A 97 -20.88 -6.69 -12.10
CA PHE A 97 -21.16 -7.90 -12.88
C PHE A 97 -22.02 -7.50 -14.09
N ILE A 98 -21.56 -7.86 -15.27
CA ILE A 98 -22.29 -7.59 -16.52
C ILE A 98 -22.77 -8.93 -17.08
N GLY A 99 -24.08 -9.12 -17.09
CA GLY A 99 -24.71 -10.33 -17.59
C GLY A 99 -24.29 -10.66 -19.02
N SER A 100 -23.74 -11.85 -19.22
CA SER A 100 -23.15 -12.26 -20.50
C SER A 100 -24.17 -12.39 -21.65
N ASN A 101 -25.45 -12.55 -21.34
CA ASN A 101 -26.51 -12.72 -22.33
C ASN A 101 -27.42 -11.51 -22.49
N ASN A 102 -27.60 -10.72 -21.44
CA ASN A 102 -28.59 -9.63 -21.39
C ASN A 102 -27.98 -8.24 -21.09
N GLY A 103 -26.68 -8.17 -20.66
CA GLY A 103 -26.02 -6.93 -20.27
C GLY A 103 -26.57 -6.34 -18.98
N GLU A 104 -27.29 -7.11 -18.19
CA GLU A 104 -27.74 -6.69 -16.87
C GLU A 104 -26.55 -6.32 -15.99
N VAL A 105 -26.70 -5.28 -15.17
CA VAL A 105 -25.62 -4.72 -14.37
C VAL A 105 -25.95 -4.86 -12.90
N ASP A 106 -25.16 -5.66 -12.18
CA ASP A 106 -25.17 -5.73 -10.74
C ASP A 106 -23.92 -5.12 -10.14
N ILE A 107 -24.07 -4.40 -9.02
CA ILE A 107 -22.98 -3.71 -8.34
C ILE A 107 -22.97 -4.09 -6.87
N ILE A 108 -21.81 -4.56 -6.40
CA ILE A 108 -21.56 -4.80 -4.98
C ILE A 108 -20.46 -3.84 -4.54
N GLU A 109 -20.75 -3.01 -3.52
CA GLU A 109 -19.76 -2.14 -2.89
C GLU A 109 -18.99 -2.91 -1.81
N SER A 110 -17.68 -2.70 -1.77
CA SER A 110 -16.79 -3.30 -0.78
C SER A 110 -15.68 -2.33 -0.38
N ASN A 111 -14.95 -2.67 0.68
CA ASN A 111 -13.73 -1.97 1.07
C ASN A 111 -12.48 -2.85 0.90
N PHE A 112 -12.61 -4.01 0.27
CA PHE A 112 -11.55 -5.01 0.17
C PHE A 112 -11.33 -5.44 -1.27
N TYR A 113 -10.06 -5.76 -1.59
CA TYR A 113 -9.65 -6.37 -2.84
C TYR A 113 -10.11 -7.83 -2.93
N PRO A 114 -10.29 -8.36 -4.16
CA PRO A 114 -10.51 -9.79 -4.34
C PRO A 114 -9.23 -10.56 -4.00
N THR A 115 -9.38 -11.60 -3.21
CA THR A 115 -8.29 -12.52 -2.86
C THR A 115 -8.37 -13.80 -3.70
N LYS A 116 -9.61 -14.17 -4.13
CA LYS A 116 -9.82 -15.29 -5.04
C LYS A 116 -11.11 -15.11 -5.89
N PRO A 117 -11.02 -14.92 -7.22
CA PRO A 117 -9.77 -14.77 -7.97
C PRO A 117 -8.98 -13.52 -7.52
N SER A 118 -7.67 -13.62 -7.50
CA SER A 118 -6.80 -12.49 -7.18
C SER A 118 -6.73 -11.49 -8.34
N LEU A 119 -6.22 -10.29 -8.11
CA LEU A 119 -6.00 -9.34 -9.21
C LEU A 119 -5.04 -9.87 -10.29
N ALA A 120 -4.11 -10.77 -9.93
CA ALA A 120 -3.22 -11.44 -10.87
C ALA A 120 -3.96 -12.41 -11.81
N ASP A 121 -5.12 -12.91 -11.36
CA ASP A 121 -5.98 -13.79 -12.17
C ASP A 121 -6.90 -13.01 -13.10
N MET A 122 -6.92 -11.67 -13.02
CA MET A 122 -7.73 -10.76 -13.82
C MET A 122 -6.87 -10.03 -14.86
N ASP A 123 -7.51 -9.50 -15.90
CA ASP A 123 -6.84 -8.61 -16.84
C ASP A 123 -7.04 -7.16 -16.41
N LYS A 124 -5.95 -6.43 -16.21
CA LYS A 124 -5.99 -4.99 -15.95
C LYS A 124 -6.25 -4.26 -17.28
N ILE A 125 -7.44 -3.69 -17.42
CA ILE A 125 -7.88 -3.04 -18.66
C ILE A 125 -7.76 -1.51 -18.62
N LYS A 126 -7.69 -0.94 -17.41
CA LYS A 126 -7.38 0.46 -17.21
C LYS A 126 -6.49 0.62 -16.01
N SER A 127 -5.32 1.17 -16.25
CA SER A 127 -4.48 1.74 -15.21
C SER A 127 -4.99 3.16 -14.94
N SER A 128 -5.07 3.53 -13.68
CA SER A 128 -5.12 4.96 -13.36
C SER A 128 -3.86 5.56 -13.95
N VAL A 129 -3.98 6.24 -15.05
CA VAL A 129 -2.85 6.98 -15.57
C VAL A 129 -2.83 8.35 -14.89
N VAL A 130 -2.55 8.39 -13.64
CA VAL A 130 -1.23 8.82 -13.28
C VAL A 130 -0.36 7.62 -13.56
N THR A 131 0.21 7.48 -14.74
CA THR A 131 1.56 7.00 -14.80
C THR A 131 2.28 7.93 -13.85
N PHE A 132 2.39 7.53 -12.59
CA PHE A 132 3.60 7.82 -11.89
C PHE A 132 4.63 7.27 -12.86
N ASP A 133 5.19 8.15 -13.65
CA ASP A 133 6.38 7.84 -14.38
C ASP A 133 7.32 7.40 -13.25
N GLU A 134 7.43 6.08 -13.06
CA GLU A 134 8.31 5.53 -12.03
C GLU A 134 9.70 6.13 -12.20
N SER A 135 10.07 6.54 -13.44
CA SER A 135 11.26 7.29 -13.73
C SER A 135 11.30 8.68 -13.06
N VAL A 136 10.15 9.28 -12.70
CA VAL A 136 10.09 10.54 -11.93
C VAL A 136 10.35 10.29 -10.44
N PHE A 137 10.04 9.08 -9.95
CA PHE A 137 10.24 8.71 -8.56
C PHE A 137 11.47 7.83 -8.34
N VAL A 138 11.97 7.16 -9.38
CA VAL A 138 13.24 6.41 -9.37
C VAL A 138 14.44 7.33 -9.57
N LYS A 139 14.25 8.55 -10.07
CA LYS A 139 15.21 9.61 -9.82
C LYS A 139 14.83 10.28 -8.51
N PRO A 140 15.62 10.11 -7.45
CA PRO A 140 15.58 11.04 -6.35
C PRO A 140 15.56 12.42 -7.00
N MET A 141 14.57 13.24 -6.69
CA MET A 141 14.60 14.61 -7.21
C MET A 141 15.98 15.14 -6.84
N ALA A 142 16.85 15.26 -7.84
CA ALA A 142 18.06 16.02 -7.65
C ALA A 142 17.59 17.41 -7.24
N ARG A 143 17.43 17.61 -5.94
CA ARG A 143 17.27 18.97 -5.41
C ARG A 143 18.45 19.71 -5.99
N PRO A 144 18.25 20.94 -6.52
CA PRO A 144 19.37 21.79 -6.86
C PRO A 144 20.35 21.61 -5.70
N GLN A 145 21.57 21.18 -5.99
CA GLN A 145 22.62 21.16 -4.99
C GLN A 145 22.64 22.57 -4.41
N LEU A 146 21.90 22.76 -3.32
CA LEU A 146 22.20 23.82 -2.40
C LEU A 146 23.65 23.53 -2.05
N LEU A 147 24.54 24.37 -2.57
CA LEU A 147 25.97 24.35 -2.23
C LEU A 147 26.04 23.99 -0.75
N GLN A 148 26.41 22.76 -0.45
CA GLN A 148 26.59 22.30 0.92
C GLN A 148 27.77 23.10 1.48
N THR A 149 27.46 24.27 1.99
CA THR A 149 28.27 24.79 3.09
C THR A 149 28.14 23.71 4.16
N LYS A 150 29.26 23.06 4.48
CA LYS A 150 29.47 21.97 5.41
C LYS A 150 28.38 22.01 6.51
N ALA A 151 27.28 21.27 6.28
CA ALA A 151 26.15 21.24 7.20
C ALA A 151 26.64 20.59 8.49
N THR A 152 26.59 21.31 9.60
CA THR A 152 26.81 20.71 10.91
C THR A 152 25.54 19.95 11.23
N TYR A 153 25.58 18.64 11.06
CA TYR A 153 24.46 17.76 11.46
C TYR A 153 24.21 17.84 12.97
N ASP A 154 22.97 17.66 13.36
CA ASP A 154 22.59 17.60 14.77
C ASP A 154 23.00 16.25 15.36
N SER A 155 24.02 16.24 16.19
CA SER A 155 24.65 15.02 16.73
C SER A 155 23.77 14.21 17.69
N ASN A 156 22.66 14.79 18.17
CA ASN A 156 21.75 14.16 19.14
C ASN A 156 20.41 13.70 18.52
N LYS A 157 20.31 13.66 17.19
CA LYS A 157 19.14 13.16 16.46
C LYS A 157 19.43 11.81 15.84
N TYR A 158 18.58 10.84 16.10
CA TYR A 158 18.66 9.47 15.61
C TYR A 158 17.35 9.08 14.94
N ALA A 159 17.41 8.25 13.91
CA ALA A 159 16.22 7.74 13.25
C ALA A 159 16.34 6.25 12.89
N VAL A 160 15.20 5.57 12.86
CA VAL A 160 15.04 4.23 12.30
C VAL A 160 13.88 4.26 11.32
N ILE A 161 14.15 3.85 10.09
CA ILE A 161 13.16 3.71 9.02
C ILE A 161 12.99 2.21 8.76
N ILE A 162 11.76 1.71 8.83
CA ILE A 162 11.46 0.29 8.66
C ILE A 162 10.37 0.13 7.59
N SER A 163 10.67 -0.65 6.54
CA SER A 163 9.70 -1.15 5.59
C SER A 163 9.86 -2.66 5.44
N GLY A 164 8.82 -3.41 5.79
CA GLY A 164 8.90 -4.86 5.84
C GLY A 164 9.02 -5.52 4.46
N GLY A 165 8.24 -5.06 3.50
CA GLY A 165 8.18 -5.60 2.15
C GLY A 165 7.32 -6.87 2.03
N GLY A 166 7.06 -7.61 3.10
CA GLY A 166 6.38 -8.89 3.06
C GLY A 166 7.16 -9.90 2.21
N ASN A 167 6.83 -9.95 0.93
CA ASN A 167 7.52 -10.77 -0.07
C ASN A 167 7.53 -10.03 -1.43
N PRO A 168 8.25 -10.53 -2.47
CA PRO A 168 8.35 -9.82 -3.75
C PRO A 168 7.02 -9.52 -4.45
N THR A 169 5.95 -10.24 -4.16
CA THR A 169 4.66 -10.02 -4.84
C THR A 169 3.85 -8.88 -4.23
N VAL A 170 4.10 -8.54 -2.98
CA VAL A 170 3.36 -7.52 -2.23
C VAL A 170 4.21 -6.33 -1.78
N ASN A 171 5.52 -6.37 -2.00
CA ASN A 171 6.41 -5.23 -1.76
C ASN A 171 6.27 -4.21 -2.88
N TYR A 172 5.41 -3.24 -2.68
CA TYR A 172 5.07 -2.23 -3.69
C TYR A 172 6.10 -1.10 -3.71
N PRO A 173 6.44 -0.53 -4.89
CA PRO A 173 7.37 0.60 -5.03
C PRO A 173 7.05 1.81 -4.15
N ARG A 174 5.77 2.03 -3.81
CA ARG A 174 5.36 3.12 -2.93
C ARG A 174 6.00 3.07 -1.54
N TYR A 175 6.25 1.89 -0.99
CA TYR A 175 6.90 1.75 0.32
C TYR A 175 8.33 2.25 0.29
N TRP A 176 9.05 1.92 -0.78
CA TRP A 176 10.37 2.48 -1.03
C TRP A 176 10.33 4.01 -1.19
N ASN A 177 9.35 4.53 -1.96
CA ASN A 177 9.17 5.96 -2.17
C ASN A 177 8.90 6.71 -0.86
N ASP A 178 8.06 6.14 0.01
CA ASP A 178 7.77 6.71 1.33
C ASP A 178 9.03 6.77 2.20
N CYS A 179 9.81 5.68 2.24
CA CYS A 179 11.08 5.62 2.95
C CYS A 179 12.09 6.62 2.40
N SER A 180 12.24 6.71 1.09
CA SER A 180 13.10 7.70 0.42
C SER A 180 12.70 9.13 0.76
N SER A 181 11.41 9.45 0.73
CA SER A 181 10.89 10.78 1.06
C SER A 181 11.16 11.15 2.53
N ILE A 182 10.94 10.22 3.46
CA ILE A 182 11.24 10.43 4.88
C ILE A 182 12.74 10.58 5.10
N TYR A 183 13.58 9.71 4.51
CA TYR A 183 15.04 9.77 4.63
C TYR A 183 15.56 11.15 4.19
N GLN A 184 15.18 11.60 2.99
CA GLN A 184 15.55 12.91 2.46
C GLN A 184 15.05 14.06 3.34
N THR A 185 13.83 13.95 3.87
CA THR A 185 13.26 14.96 4.78
C THR A 185 14.05 15.06 6.07
N LEU A 186 14.45 13.94 6.66
CA LEU A 186 15.30 13.92 7.86
C LEU A 186 16.64 14.59 7.60
N LEU A 187 17.31 14.27 6.49
CA LEU A 187 18.59 14.84 6.11
C LEU A 187 18.49 16.35 5.84
N TYR A 188 17.66 16.70 4.84
CA TYR A 188 17.72 18.03 4.23
C TYR A 188 16.83 19.08 4.92
N THR A 189 15.79 18.65 5.64
CA THR A 189 14.89 19.56 6.35
C THR A 189 15.19 19.61 7.84
N TYR A 190 15.48 18.45 8.44
CA TYR A 190 15.64 18.34 9.89
C TYR A 190 17.09 18.15 10.33
N ASN A 191 18.05 18.16 9.40
CA ASN A 191 19.49 18.17 9.67
C ASN A 191 20.01 16.95 10.47
N TYR A 192 19.40 15.78 10.23
CA TYR A 192 19.91 14.53 10.79
C TYR A 192 21.25 14.16 10.15
N ASP A 193 22.16 13.60 10.95
CA ASP A 193 23.37 12.96 10.43
C ASP A 193 23.00 11.64 9.73
N PRO A 194 23.38 11.41 8.46
CA PRO A 194 23.12 10.12 7.79
C PRO A 194 23.68 8.94 8.56
N ALA A 195 24.79 9.11 9.32
CA ALA A 195 25.35 8.08 10.18
C ALA A 195 24.46 7.75 11.40
N HIS A 196 23.45 8.56 11.69
CA HIS A 196 22.48 8.38 12.76
C HIS A 196 21.11 7.90 12.25
N ILE A 197 20.96 7.68 10.94
CA ILE A 197 19.74 7.11 10.34
C ILE A 197 19.99 5.65 10.01
N THR A 198 19.23 4.76 10.59
CA THR A 198 19.27 3.33 10.27
C THR A 198 18.07 2.98 9.39
N VAL A 199 18.31 2.41 8.21
CA VAL A 199 17.27 1.95 7.29
C VAL A 199 17.27 0.43 7.24
N ILE A 200 16.10 -0.15 7.52
CA ILE A 200 15.84 -1.58 7.56
C ILE A 200 14.71 -1.85 6.58
N MET A 201 14.99 -2.49 5.45
CA MET A 201 14.03 -2.60 4.37
C MET A 201 14.12 -3.94 3.64
N SER A 202 12.96 -4.55 3.37
CA SER A 202 12.79 -5.74 2.54
C SER A 202 13.86 -6.80 2.79
N ASP A 203 14.56 -7.27 1.77
CA ASP A 203 15.68 -8.23 1.89
C ASP A 203 17.06 -7.56 2.19
N GLY A 204 17.05 -6.25 2.47
CA GLY A 204 18.22 -5.48 2.87
C GLY A 204 19.11 -5.12 1.69
N THR A 205 20.39 -5.52 1.74
CA THR A 205 21.37 -5.24 0.71
C THR A 205 21.49 -6.32 -0.36
N SER A 206 20.56 -7.26 -0.40
CA SER A 206 20.49 -8.29 -1.43
C SER A 206 20.22 -7.68 -2.80
N SER A 207 20.76 -8.31 -3.85
CA SER A 207 20.48 -7.92 -5.24
C SER A 207 19.36 -8.77 -5.87
N ASN A 208 18.70 -9.59 -5.06
CA ASN A 208 17.58 -10.39 -5.54
C ASN A 208 16.37 -9.50 -5.84
N ILE A 209 15.45 -10.04 -6.63
CA ILE A 209 14.16 -9.38 -6.87
C ILE A 209 13.40 -9.34 -5.56
N ASP A 210 13.09 -8.15 -5.07
CA ASP A 210 12.35 -7.94 -3.83
C ASP A 210 11.11 -7.05 -4.00
N ARG A 211 10.88 -6.47 -5.21
CA ARG A 211 9.70 -5.62 -5.50
C ARG A 211 8.71 -6.29 -6.43
N SER A 212 7.46 -5.89 -6.29
CA SER A 212 6.33 -6.38 -7.13
C SER A 212 6.43 -6.00 -8.60
N THR A 213 7.33 -5.10 -8.94
CA THR A 213 7.69 -4.72 -10.32
C THR A 213 8.68 -5.67 -10.98
N GLY A 214 9.23 -6.64 -10.24
CA GLY A 214 10.16 -7.64 -10.78
C GLY A 214 11.61 -7.18 -10.79
N ASP A 215 11.97 -6.21 -9.96
CA ASP A 215 13.32 -5.68 -9.78
C ASP A 215 13.72 -5.66 -8.30
N SER A 216 14.97 -5.31 -8.02
CA SER A 216 15.49 -5.11 -6.67
C SER A 216 15.29 -3.66 -6.22
N SER A 217 15.02 -3.45 -4.94
CA SER A 217 14.93 -2.11 -4.33
C SER A 217 16.27 -1.36 -4.49
N PRO A 218 16.26 -0.12 -5.02
CA PRO A 218 17.47 0.69 -5.01
C PRO A 218 17.97 0.92 -3.57
N LEU A 219 19.27 0.75 -3.35
CA LEU A 219 19.85 0.87 -2.01
C LEU A 219 20.09 2.32 -1.58
N ASP A 220 20.20 3.23 -2.55
CA ASP A 220 20.44 4.66 -2.39
C ASP A 220 19.10 5.40 -2.40
N LEU A 221 18.69 5.92 -1.24
CA LEU A 221 17.37 6.54 -1.03
C LEU A 221 17.36 8.03 -1.42
N ASP A 222 18.49 8.68 -1.52
CA ASP A 222 18.60 10.13 -1.83
C ASP A 222 19.32 10.46 -3.14
N GLY A 223 19.86 9.44 -3.82
CA GLY A 223 20.51 9.57 -5.12
C GLY A 223 21.91 10.16 -5.05
N ASN A 224 22.56 10.08 -3.90
CA ASN A 224 23.91 10.63 -3.72
C ASN A 224 25.03 9.66 -4.14
N GLY A 225 24.70 8.43 -4.52
CA GLY A 225 25.63 7.37 -4.91
C GLY A 225 26.12 6.51 -3.74
N THR A 226 25.60 6.73 -2.54
CA THR A 226 25.90 5.93 -1.34
C THR A 226 24.70 5.09 -0.96
N ASN A 227 24.93 3.84 -0.58
CA ASN A 227 23.84 2.96 -0.10
C ASN A 227 23.36 3.40 1.28
N ASP A 228 22.07 3.58 1.45
CA ASP A 228 21.41 3.97 2.69
C ASP A 228 20.73 2.80 3.39
N ILE A 229 20.24 1.80 2.63
CA ILE A 229 19.66 0.58 3.20
C ILE A 229 20.77 -0.26 3.80
N GLN A 230 20.65 -0.59 5.10
CA GLN A 230 21.69 -1.31 5.82
C GLN A 230 21.31 -2.76 6.13
N PHE A 231 20.05 -3.04 6.42
CA PHE A 231 19.62 -4.33 6.93
C PHE A 231 18.32 -4.80 6.29
N ALA A 232 18.18 -6.13 6.17
CA ALA A 232 16.91 -6.75 5.86
C ALA A 232 15.91 -6.55 7.00
N ALA A 233 14.63 -6.40 6.64
CA ALA A 233 13.53 -6.17 7.58
C ALA A 233 13.11 -7.47 8.26
N THR A 234 13.94 -7.94 9.16
CA THR A 234 13.69 -9.10 10.03
C THR A 234 13.55 -8.65 11.48
N SER A 235 12.78 -9.38 12.26
CA SER A 235 12.62 -9.13 13.71
C SER A 235 13.95 -9.09 14.44
N ASN A 236 14.89 -9.95 14.04
CA ASN A 236 16.23 -10.00 14.64
C ASN A 236 17.06 -8.72 14.36
N ASN A 237 17.06 -8.23 13.13
CA ASN A 237 17.78 -7.00 12.77
C ASN A 237 17.16 -5.77 13.47
N ILE A 238 15.84 -5.71 13.53
CA ILE A 238 15.12 -4.66 14.27
C ILE A 238 15.47 -4.73 15.76
N LYS A 239 15.36 -5.89 16.38
CA LYS A 239 15.73 -6.08 17.79
C LYS A 239 17.17 -5.64 18.08
N THR A 240 18.11 -6.04 17.23
CA THR A 240 19.53 -5.69 17.38
C THR A 240 19.73 -4.18 17.26
N THR A 241 19.08 -3.53 16.29
CA THR A 241 19.14 -2.08 16.12
C THR A 241 18.61 -1.36 17.36
N PHE A 242 17.44 -1.75 17.87
CA PHE A 242 16.87 -1.11 19.07
C PHE A 242 17.67 -1.40 20.32
N SER A 243 18.27 -2.57 20.46
CA SER A 243 19.19 -2.90 21.57
C SER A 243 20.45 -2.03 21.54
N ASN A 244 21.02 -1.80 20.35
CA ASN A 244 22.16 -0.92 20.17
C ASN A 244 21.80 0.54 20.50
N LEU A 245 20.62 1.02 20.09
CA LEU A 245 20.13 2.35 20.42
C LEU A 245 19.88 2.48 21.93
N ALA A 246 19.31 1.47 22.57
CA ALA A 246 19.09 1.48 24.03
C ALA A 246 20.38 1.57 24.85
N SER A 247 21.47 0.98 24.33
CA SER A 247 22.80 1.07 24.99
C SER A 247 23.53 2.38 24.71
N ARG A 248 23.14 3.13 23.66
CA ARG A 248 23.88 4.28 23.14
C ARG A 248 23.20 5.61 23.45
N LEU A 249 21.86 5.67 23.32
CA LEU A 249 21.10 6.90 23.48
C LEU A 249 20.96 7.29 24.96
N THR A 250 20.95 8.59 25.19
CA THR A 250 20.82 9.21 26.51
C THR A 250 19.59 10.13 26.55
N SER A 251 19.29 10.66 27.75
CA SER A 251 18.20 11.64 27.93
C SER A 251 18.39 12.97 27.19
N ASN A 252 19.49 13.15 26.45
CA ASN A 252 19.73 14.31 25.60
C ASN A 252 19.40 14.07 24.14
N ASP A 253 19.17 12.82 23.76
CA ASP A 253 19.00 12.40 22.37
C ASP A 253 17.53 12.28 22.00
N TYR A 254 17.23 12.50 20.72
CA TYR A 254 15.90 12.36 20.13
C TYR A 254 15.92 11.16 19.20
N LEU A 255 14.85 10.36 19.23
CA LEU A 255 14.67 9.25 18.31
C LEU A 255 13.40 9.45 17.48
N PHE A 256 13.53 9.33 16.19
CA PHE A 256 12.41 9.24 15.25
C PHE A 256 12.31 7.82 14.69
N ILE A 257 11.12 7.25 14.67
CA ILE A 257 10.85 5.93 14.13
C ILE A 257 9.76 6.07 13.07
N PHE A 258 10.04 5.62 11.87
CA PHE A 258 9.06 5.53 10.79
C PHE A 258 8.89 4.07 10.38
N THR A 259 7.64 3.63 10.28
CA THR A 259 7.31 2.30 9.74
C THR A 259 6.25 2.43 8.65
N ILE A 260 6.45 1.72 7.57
CA ILE A 260 5.51 1.62 6.45
C ILE A 260 5.53 0.20 5.90
N ASP A 261 4.44 -0.31 5.51
CA ASP A 261 4.22 -1.56 4.77
C ASP A 261 2.81 -2.11 5.01
N HIS A 262 2.65 -3.43 4.83
CA HIS A 262 1.47 -4.14 5.30
C HIS A 262 1.46 -4.24 6.83
N GLY A 263 0.27 -4.24 7.40
CA GLY A 263 0.03 -4.55 8.80
C GLY A 263 -1.06 -5.59 8.92
N ASN A 264 -1.00 -6.35 9.99
CA ASN A 264 -1.91 -7.46 10.26
C ASN A 264 -2.36 -7.44 11.73
N TYR A 265 -3.19 -8.38 12.10
CA TYR A 265 -3.56 -8.65 13.49
C TYR A 265 -3.85 -10.14 13.69
N ASP A 266 -3.58 -10.66 14.89
CA ASP A 266 -3.89 -12.04 15.23
C ASP A 266 -5.34 -12.21 15.70
N SER A 267 -5.75 -13.44 15.95
CA SER A 267 -7.08 -13.78 16.45
C SER A 267 -7.42 -13.18 17.82
N SER A 268 -6.43 -12.69 18.57
CA SER A 268 -6.58 -12.00 19.85
C SER A 268 -6.60 -10.47 19.68
N GLY A 269 -6.50 -9.98 18.45
CA GLY A 269 -6.50 -8.56 18.13
C GLY A 269 -5.17 -7.84 18.36
N ASN A 270 -4.04 -8.58 18.49
CA ASN A 270 -2.73 -7.97 18.56
C ASN A 270 -2.27 -7.53 17.18
N SER A 271 -2.04 -6.23 17.01
CA SER A 271 -1.56 -5.67 15.75
C SER A 271 -0.10 -5.99 15.48
N SER A 272 0.25 -6.16 14.21
CA SER A 272 1.61 -6.41 13.75
C SER A 272 2.00 -5.53 12.57
N LEU A 273 3.31 -5.35 12.39
CA LEU A 273 3.96 -4.90 11.16
C LEU A 273 4.43 -6.15 10.41
N THR A 274 4.04 -6.30 9.15
CA THR A 274 4.53 -7.39 8.30
C THR A 274 5.94 -7.08 7.83
N LEU A 275 6.87 -7.98 8.13
CA LEU A 275 8.28 -7.90 7.77
C LEU A 275 8.60 -8.76 6.55
N TRP A 276 9.87 -8.80 6.14
CA TRP A 276 10.33 -9.62 5.03
C TRP A 276 10.10 -11.12 5.29
N ASN A 277 9.77 -11.87 4.24
CA ASN A 277 9.32 -13.27 4.28
C ASN A 277 8.02 -13.48 5.07
N ASP A 278 7.12 -12.48 5.04
CA ASP A 278 5.81 -12.53 5.70
C ASP A 278 5.90 -12.76 7.24
N GLU A 279 7.03 -12.38 7.85
CA GLU A 279 7.19 -12.39 9.30
C GLU A 279 6.34 -11.29 9.95
N ASP A 280 5.58 -11.60 11.00
CA ASP A 280 4.79 -10.61 11.75
C ASP A 280 5.54 -10.12 13.00
N LEU A 281 5.83 -8.81 13.04
CA LEU A 281 6.35 -8.16 14.25
C LEU A 281 5.20 -7.55 15.05
N TYR A 282 4.76 -8.26 16.06
CA TYR A 282 3.65 -7.83 16.93
C TYR A 282 4.01 -6.63 17.79
N ALA A 283 3.02 -5.77 18.06
CA ALA A 283 3.14 -4.61 18.94
C ALA A 283 3.67 -4.99 20.33
N SER A 284 3.23 -6.13 20.88
CA SER A 284 3.69 -6.67 22.16
C SER A 284 5.19 -7.02 22.20
N THR A 285 5.78 -7.33 21.05
CA THR A 285 7.21 -7.63 20.90
C THR A 285 8.02 -6.37 20.63
N PHE A 286 7.51 -5.48 19.78
CA PHE A 286 8.19 -4.26 19.36
C PHE A 286 8.28 -3.21 20.49
N ALA A 287 7.17 -2.97 21.18
CA ALA A 287 7.09 -1.90 22.17
C ALA A 287 8.08 -2.03 23.35
N PRO A 288 8.37 -3.22 23.90
CA PRO A 288 9.42 -3.38 24.91
C PRO A 288 10.80 -2.93 24.43
N TRP A 289 11.16 -3.14 23.16
CA TRP A 289 12.45 -2.69 22.62
C TRP A 289 12.54 -1.18 22.55
N VAL A 290 11.46 -0.52 22.11
CA VAL A 290 11.38 0.95 22.07
C VAL A 290 11.36 1.54 23.48
N ASN A 291 10.56 0.97 24.39
CA ASN A 291 10.42 1.45 25.76
C ASN A 291 11.72 1.32 26.59
N ALA A 292 12.66 0.46 26.17
CA ALA A 292 13.97 0.32 26.82
C ALA A 292 14.93 1.48 26.47
N ILE A 293 14.61 2.33 25.48
CA ILE A 293 15.49 3.40 25.01
C ILE A 293 15.37 4.62 25.94
N ASN A 294 16.48 5.09 26.46
CA ASN A 294 16.55 6.29 27.30
C ASN A 294 16.78 7.55 26.46
N ALA A 295 15.86 7.87 25.54
CA ALA A 295 15.91 9.13 24.81
C ALA A 295 15.16 10.24 25.54
N LYS A 296 15.36 11.49 25.13
CA LYS A 296 14.63 12.67 25.60
C LYS A 296 13.19 12.66 25.09
N ALA A 297 13.01 12.30 23.81
CA ALA A 297 11.72 12.06 23.19
C ALA A 297 11.86 11.02 22.09
N ILE A 298 10.82 10.23 21.90
CA ILE A 298 10.70 9.22 20.84
C ILE A 298 9.43 9.55 20.07
N ASN A 299 9.56 9.87 18.79
CA ASN A 299 8.43 10.11 17.91
C ASN A 299 8.28 8.93 16.96
N ILE A 300 7.09 8.34 16.91
CA ILE A 300 6.79 7.19 16.09
C ILE A 300 5.71 7.57 15.06
N VAL A 301 5.96 7.30 13.80
CA VAL A 301 4.98 7.41 12.72
C VAL A 301 4.84 6.05 12.07
N MET A 302 3.63 5.52 12.08
CA MET A 302 3.33 4.17 11.58
C MET A 302 2.29 4.24 10.46
N GLY A 303 2.69 3.92 9.24
CA GLY A 303 1.85 3.98 8.05
C GLY A 303 1.18 2.65 7.66
N GLN A 304 1.48 1.54 8.35
CA GLN A 304 0.87 0.24 8.05
C GLN A 304 -0.58 0.13 8.57
N CYS A 305 -1.34 -0.81 7.99
CA CYS A 305 -2.66 -1.16 8.49
C CYS A 305 -2.60 -1.58 9.97
N PHE A 306 -3.68 -1.35 10.72
CA PHE A 306 -3.81 -1.71 12.14
C PHE A 306 -2.78 -1.06 13.08
N SER A 307 -2.06 -0.03 12.63
CA SER A 307 -1.05 0.69 13.44
C SER A 307 -1.62 1.24 14.75
N GLY A 308 -2.91 1.61 14.79
CA GLY A 308 -3.58 2.07 16.02
C GLY A 308 -3.51 1.10 17.20
N GLY A 309 -3.35 -0.20 16.95
CA GLY A 309 -3.18 -1.20 18.00
C GLY A 309 -1.86 -1.10 18.76
N PHE A 310 -0.86 -0.41 18.20
CA PHE A 310 0.41 -0.15 18.89
C PHE A 310 0.30 0.91 20.00
N ILE A 311 -0.65 1.85 19.91
CA ILE A 311 -0.78 3.00 20.84
C ILE A 311 -0.89 2.53 22.28
N SER A 312 -1.66 1.47 22.57
CA SER A 312 -1.89 0.97 23.92
C SER A 312 -0.62 0.53 24.62
N TYR A 313 0.41 0.10 23.90
CA TYR A 313 1.69 -0.37 24.43
C TYR A 313 2.65 0.78 24.83
N PHE A 314 2.38 1.99 24.38
CA PHE A 314 3.19 3.17 24.66
C PHE A 314 2.56 4.16 25.64
N LYS A 315 1.27 3.98 25.99
CA LYS A 315 0.49 4.91 26.84
C LYS A 315 1.13 5.27 28.18
N ASN A 316 2.00 4.42 28.71
CA ASN A 316 2.66 4.64 30.00
C ASN A 316 4.08 5.21 29.85
N ASN A 317 4.55 5.48 28.65
CA ASN A 317 5.85 6.08 28.39
C ASN A 317 5.67 7.55 27.96
N PRO A 318 5.88 8.52 28.89
CA PRO A 318 5.64 9.94 28.61
C PRO A 318 6.62 10.52 27.58
N LYS A 319 7.67 9.78 27.20
CA LYS A 319 8.66 10.19 26.19
C LYS A 319 8.24 9.81 24.77
N VAL A 320 7.23 8.95 24.62
CA VAL A 320 6.77 8.45 23.33
C VAL A 320 5.56 9.24 22.85
N SER A 321 5.64 9.73 21.62
CA SER A 321 4.51 10.20 20.80
C SER A 321 4.35 9.25 19.61
N ILE A 322 3.13 8.75 19.37
CA ILE A 322 2.81 7.81 18.29
C ILE A 322 1.51 8.21 17.59
#